data_5b3d81af0638047625fd8aeb6d9e6f45
#
_entry.id   5b3d81af0638047625fd8aeb6d9e6f45
#
_cell.length_a   1.000
_cell.length_b   1.000
_cell.length_c   1.000
_cell.angle_alpha   90.00
_cell.angle_beta   90.00
_cell.angle_gamma   90.00
#
_symmetry.space_group_name_H-M   'P 1'
#
loop_
_entity.id
_entity.type
_entity.pdbx_description
1 polymer ?
#
loop_
_entity_poly.entity_id
_entity_poly.type
_entity_poly.pdbx_seq_one_letter_code
_entity_poly.pdbx_strand_id
1 'polypeptide(L)' 'PALGSGTFVTTVTDVVGFFAFLGLAALVLL' A
#
# COMPACT_ATOMS: atom_id res chain seq x y z
N PRO A 1 -14.69 6.99 -15.38
CA PRO A 1 -15.04 7.09 -13.97
C PRO A 1 -13.82 7.08 -13.07
N ALA A 2 -13.98 7.69 -11.92
CA ALA A 2 -12.88 7.80 -10.98
C ALA A 2 -12.42 6.44 -10.48
N LEU A 3 -13.29 5.47 -10.55
CA LEU A 3 -12.95 4.12 -10.12
C LEU A 3 -12.39 3.29 -11.27
N GLY A 4 -11.92 3.96 -12.30
CA GLY A 4 -11.26 3.27 -13.39
C GLY A 4 -10.05 2.49 -12.88
N SER A 5 -9.68 1.48 -13.64
CA SER A 5 -8.65 0.54 -13.20
C SER A 5 -7.36 1.23 -12.75
N GLY A 6 -6.96 2.29 -13.42
CA GLY A 6 -5.69 2.94 -13.11
C GLY A 6 -5.63 3.51 -11.70
N THR A 7 -6.60 4.37 -11.38
CA THR A 7 -6.61 5.01 -10.08
C THR A 7 -6.84 4.01 -8.97
N PHE A 8 -7.74 3.08 -9.17
CA PHE A 8 -8.04 2.08 -8.16
C PHE A 8 -6.81 1.21 -7.88
N VAL A 9 -6.18 0.73 -8.94
CA VAL A 9 -5.01 -0.14 -8.78
C VAL A 9 -3.88 0.62 -8.09
N THR A 10 -3.67 1.88 -8.46
CA THR A 10 -2.62 2.67 -7.84
C THR A 10 -2.88 2.85 -6.35
N THR A 11 -4.13 3.13 -5.99
CA THR A 11 -4.49 3.31 -4.59
C THR A 11 -4.26 2.03 -3.80
N VAL A 12 -4.69 0.91 -4.33
CA VAL A 12 -4.52 -0.38 -3.66
C VAL A 12 -3.03 -0.68 -3.50
N THR A 13 -2.25 -0.45 -4.54
CA THR A 13 -0.82 -0.70 -4.48
C THR A 13 -0.14 0.17 -3.42
N ASP A 14 -0.56 1.42 -3.33
CA ASP A 14 0.01 2.34 -2.34
C ASP A 14 -0.30 1.87 -0.92
N VAL A 15 -1.55 1.48 -0.68
CA VAL A 15 -1.95 1.02 0.65
C VAL A 15 -1.19 -0.24 1.03
N VAL A 16 -1.13 -1.20 0.12
CA VAL A 16 -0.43 -2.45 0.37
C VAL A 16 1.05 -2.19 0.60
N GLY A 17 1.65 -1.36 -0.24
CA GLY A 17 3.07 -1.05 -0.10
C GLY A 17 3.37 -0.33 1.19
N PHE A 18 2.51 0.61 1.57
CA PHE A 18 2.72 1.37 2.79
C PHE A 18 2.61 0.47 4.01
N PHE A 19 1.61 -0.38 4.05
CA PHE A 19 1.43 -1.30 5.16
C PHE A 19 2.55 -2.33 5.23
N ALA A 20 3.00 -2.81 4.09
CA ALA A 20 4.13 -3.75 4.06
C ALA A 20 5.39 -3.09 4.62
N PHE A 21 5.60 -1.83 4.25
CA PHE A 21 6.76 -1.08 4.73
C PHE A 21 6.70 -0.92 6.25
N LEU A 22 5.54 -0.54 6.77
CA LEU A 22 5.37 -0.37 8.21
C LEU A 22 5.51 -1.70 8.94
N GLY A 23 5.00 -2.77 8.36
CA GLY A 23 5.14 -4.09 8.95
C GLY A 23 6.57 -4.53 9.07
N LEU A 24 7.35 -4.30 8.01
CA LEU A 24 8.77 -4.63 8.06
C LEU A 24 9.50 -3.79 9.09
N ALA A 25 9.18 -2.51 9.17
CA ALA A 25 9.81 -1.63 10.14
C ALA A 25 9.50 -2.11 11.56
N ALA A 26 8.27 -2.53 11.79
CA ALA A 26 7.89 -3.03 13.10
C ALA A 26 8.67 -4.28 13.47
N LEU A 27 8.87 -5.17 12.53
CA LEU A 27 9.64 -6.40 12.78
C LEU A 27 11.09 -6.08 13.11
N VAL A 28 11.65 -5.14 12.40
CA VAL A 28 13.05 -4.76 12.62
C VAL A 28 13.23 -4.09 13.98
N LEU A 29 12.29 -3.22 14.33
CA LEU A 29 12.37 -2.50 15.60
C LEU A 29 12.01 -3.38 16.80
N LEU A 30 11.23 -4.41 16.53
CA LEU A 30 10.80 -5.30 17.60
C LEU A 30 11.87 -6.34 17.85
#